data_f4be749c3a95c967c8a6b3f5a87725c9
#
_entry.id   f4be749c3a95c967c8a6b3f5a87725c9
#
_cell.length_a   1.000
_cell.length_b   1.000
_cell.length_c   1.000
_cell.angle_alpha   90.00
_cell.angle_beta   90.00
_cell.angle_gamma   90.00
#
_symmetry.space_group_name_H-M   'P 1'
#
loop_
_entity.id
_entity.type
_entity.pdbx_description
1 polymer ?
#
loop_
_entity_poly.entity_id
_entity_poly.type
_entity_poly.pdbx_seq_one_letter_code
_entity_poly.pdbx_strand_id
1 'polypeptide(L)'
;NVCILDPEAKETLTPKEARKYNYFIFGGILGDFPAKKRTEQELTRFIKKAGKFNIGKEQMSTDNAIYVVKKIVEGTSLDNLKFQDSIEIKINDIESTILPYRYTLINGKPLISKELIRFLKKG
;
A
#
# COMPACT_ATOMS: atom_id res chain seq x y z
N ASN A 1 -14.26 -9.15 -12.62
CA ASN A 1 -14.42 -8.84 -11.20
C ASN A 1 -13.32 -7.89 -10.74
N VAL A 2 -13.71 -6.86 -10.02
CA VAL A 2 -12.81 -5.79 -9.59
C VAL A 2 -12.79 -5.72 -8.06
N CYS A 3 -11.61 -5.56 -7.51
CA CYS A 3 -11.42 -5.32 -6.07
C CYS A 3 -10.88 -3.91 -5.87
N ILE A 4 -11.55 -3.14 -5.04
CA ILE A 4 -11.09 -1.82 -4.64
C ILE A 4 -10.35 -1.95 -3.32
N LEU A 5 -9.12 -1.47 -3.29
CA LEU A 5 -8.30 -1.49 -2.09
C LEU A 5 -8.43 -0.14 -1.38
N ASP A 6 -9.02 -0.18 -0.21
CA ASP A 6 -9.31 1.01 0.58
C ASP A 6 -8.90 0.77 2.03
N PRO A 7 -8.00 1.59 2.60
CA PRO A 7 -7.59 1.42 3.99
C PRO A 7 -8.75 1.47 4.99
N GLU A 8 -9.85 2.09 4.62
CA GLU A 8 -11.04 2.16 5.49
C GLU A 8 -12.02 1.02 5.32
N ALA A 9 -11.78 0.13 4.37
CA ALA A 9 -12.64 -1.04 4.20
C ALA A 9 -12.62 -1.90 5.47
N LYS A 10 -13.75 -2.50 5.79
CA LYS A 10 -13.89 -3.29 7.02
C LYS A 10 -13.17 -4.62 6.96
N GLU A 11 -13.11 -5.21 5.78
CA GLU A 11 -12.53 -6.54 5.62
C GLU A 11 -11.13 -6.47 5.05
N THR A 12 -10.26 -7.33 5.57
CA THR A 12 -8.89 -7.44 5.09
C THR A 12 -8.82 -8.46 3.95
N LEU A 13 -8.09 -8.13 2.90
CA LEU A 13 -7.91 -9.02 1.76
C LEU A 13 -7.17 -10.29 2.19
N THR A 14 -7.75 -11.43 1.85
CA THR A 14 -7.15 -12.75 2.09
C THR A 14 -6.77 -13.38 0.75
N PRO A 15 -5.87 -14.38 0.75
CA PRO A 15 -5.55 -15.08 -0.49
C PRO A 15 -6.78 -15.69 -1.19
N LYS A 16 -7.69 -16.25 -0.41
CA LYS A 16 -8.91 -16.84 -0.95
C LYS A 16 -9.76 -15.79 -1.66
N GLU A 17 -9.96 -14.63 -1.04
CA GLU A 17 -10.74 -13.55 -1.63
C GLU A 17 -10.03 -12.93 -2.83
N ALA A 18 -8.71 -12.75 -2.74
CA ALA A 18 -7.93 -12.13 -3.80
C ALA A 18 -8.03 -12.90 -5.12
N ARG A 19 -8.12 -14.21 -5.06
CA ARG A 19 -8.19 -15.06 -6.26
C ARG A 19 -9.49 -14.92 -7.03
N LYS A 20 -10.51 -14.31 -6.44
CA LYS A 20 -11.80 -14.08 -7.08
C LYS A 20 -11.80 -12.88 -8.02
N TYR A 21 -10.75 -12.06 -7.98
CA TYR A 21 -10.69 -10.79 -8.69
C TYR A 21 -9.66 -10.82 -9.80
N ASN A 22 -10.00 -10.16 -10.92
CA ASN A 22 -9.12 -10.02 -12.07
C ASN A 22 -8.36 -8.70 -12.06
N TYR A 23 -8.91 -7.68 -11.39
CA TYR A 23 -8.36 -6.35 -11.36
C TYR A 23 -8.38 -5.80 -9.95
N PHE A 24 -7.36 -5.03 -9.62
CA PHE A 24 -7.25 -4.37 -8.32
C PHE A 24 -7.08 -2.87 -8.56
N ILE A 25 -7.90 -2.08 -7.88
CA ILE A 25 -7.84 -0.62 -7.96
C ILE A 25 -7.29 -0.11 -6.64
N PHE A 26 -6.17 0.60 -6.71
CA PHE A 26 -5.51 1.17 -5.54
C PHE A 26 -5.98 2.60 -5.35
N GLY A 27 -6.83 2.82 -4.36
CA GLY A 27 -7.37 4.14 -4.06
C GLY A 27 -7.06 4.56 -2.64
N GLY A 28 -6.74 5.83 -2.45
CA GLY A 28 -6.52 6.40 -1.13
C GLY A 28 -5.28 5.87 -0.41
N ILE A 29 -4.32 5.35 -1.15
CA ILE A 29 -3.14 4.71 -0.56
C ILE A 29 -2.22 5.74 0.09
N LEU A 30 -1.89 6.81 -0.62
CA LEU A 30 -1.05 7.88 -0.10
C LEU A 30 -1.90 9.10 0.20
N GLY A 31 -2.20 9.32 1.45
CA GLY A 31 -2.69 10.51 2.09
C GLY A 31 -3.32 11.65 1.29
N ASP A 32 -3.72 11.43 0.08
CA ASP A 32 -4.39 12.45 -0.70
C ASP A 32 -5.83 12.49 -0.25
N PHE A 33 -6.02 13.18 0.82
CA PHE A 33 -7.22 13.16 1.64
C PHE A 33 -8.52 13.41 0.87
N PRO A 34 -8.62 14.44 0.01
CA PRO A 34 -9.84 14.60 -0.79
C PRO A 34 -10.02 13.51 -1.84
N ALA A 35 -8.93 13.01 -2.40
CA ALA A 35 -8.98 11.98 -3.43
C ALA A 35 -9.50 10.65 -2.89
N LYS A 36 -9.20 10.33 -1.65
CA LYS A 36 -9.67 9.11 -1.01
C LYS A 36 -11.18 9.02 -0.97
N LYS A 37 -11.84 10.09 -0.52
CA LYS A 37 -13.28 10.15 -0.44
C LYS A 37 -13.92 10.11 -1.82
N ARG A 38 -13.29 10.78 -2.77
CA ARG A 38 -13.74 10.79 -4.16
C ARG A 38 -13.63 9.41 -4.78
N THR A 39 -12.53 8.70 -4.53
CA THR A 39 -12.33 7.35 -5.04
C THR A 39 -13.42 6.42 -4.56
N GLU A 40 -13.76 6.46 -3.29
CA GLU A 40 -14.83 5.63 -2.74
C GLU A 40 -16.17 5.92 -3.39
N GLN A 41 -16.53 7.19 -3.50
CA GLN A 41 -17.84 7.58 -4.02
C GLN A 41 -17.96 7.38 -5.52
N GLU A 42 -16.95 7.76 -6.29
CA GLU A 42 -17.02 7.71 -7.75
C GLU A 42 -16.80 6.30 -8.28
N LEU A 43 -15.81 5.58 -7.79
CA LEU A 43 -15.51 4.23 -8.27
C LEU A 43 -16.59 3.23 -7.84
N THR A 44 -17.07 3.33 -6.62
CA THR A 44 -18.12 2.43 -6.13
C THR A 44 -19.41 2.63 -6.90
N ARG A 45 -19.67 3.85 -7.35
CA ARG A 45 -20.85 4.17 -8.15
C ARG A 45 -20.80 3.48 -9.52
N PHE A 46 -19.63 3.45 -10.14
CA PHE A 46 -19.45 2.86 -11.46
C PHE A 46 -19.28 1.34 -11.42
N ILE A 47 -18.78 0.80 -10.30
CA ILE A 47 -18.48 -0.62 -10.19
C ILE A 47 -19.31 -1.20 -9.06
N LYS A 48 -20.60 -1.36 -9.34
CA LYS A 48 -21.58 -1.77 -8.32
C LYS A 48 -21.31 -3.10 -7.65
N LYS A 49 -20.56 -3.98 -8.29
CA LYS A 49 -20.27 -5.32 -7.76
C LYS A 49 -18.80 -5.48 -7.35
N ALA A 50 -18.08 -4.39 -7.22
CA ALA A 50 -16.70 -4.44 -6.81
C ALA A 50 -16.57 -4.91 -5.36
N GLY A 51 -15.61 -5.77 -5.09
CA GLY A 51 -15.23 -6.09 -3.73
C GLY A 51 -14.44 -4.94 -3.14
N LYS A 52 -14.47 -4.82 -1.83
CA LYS A 52 -13.80 -3.73 -1.13
C LYS A 52 -13.07 -4.30 0.07
N PHE A 53 -11.76 -4.16 0.05
CA PHE A 53 -10.89 -4.74 1.07
C PHE A 53 -9.76 -3.79 1.44
N ASN A 54 -9.24 -3.94 2.67
CA ASN A 54 -8.01 -3.27 3.05
C ASN A 54 -6.83 -4.25 2.98
N ILE A 55 -5.64 -3.70 2.85
CA ILE A 55 -4.38 -4.44 2.98
C ILE A 55 -3.59 -3.84 4.15
N GLY A 56 -4.29 -3.62 5.25
CA GLY A 56 -3.80 -2.90 6.40
C GLY A 56 -4.30 -1.46 6.37
N LYS A 57 -4.31 -0.82 7.52
CA LYS A 57 -4.84 0.55 7.66
C LYS A 57 -3.76 1.62 7.54
N GLU A 58 -2.51 1.24 7.58
CA GLU A 58 -1.39 2.16 7.47
C GLU A 58 -1.15 2.57 6.02
N GLN A 59 -0.74 3.80 5.84
CA GLN A 59 -0.42 4.30 4.51
C GLN A 59 0.87 3.66 3.99
N MET A 60 0.87 3.33 2.71
CA MET A 60 2.05 2.80 2.03
C MET A 60 2.10 3.33 0.60
N SER A 61 3.30 3.31 0.02
CA SER A 61 3.46 3.72 -1.37
C SER A 61 2.76 2.74 -2.30
N THR A 62 2.47 3.19 -3.53
CA THR A 62 1.85 2.33 -4.53
C THR A 62 2.68 1.08 -4.81
N ASP A 63 4.00 1.22 -4.86
CA ASP A 63 4.92 0.09 -5.07
C ASP A 63 4.75 -0.96 -3.98
N ASN A 64 4.66 -0.53 -2.73
CA ASN A 64 4.46 -1.45 -1.62
C ASN A 64 3.08 -2.10 -1.66
N ALA A 65 2.06 -1.33 -2.00
CA ALA A 65 0.71 -1.87 -2.11
C ALA A 65 0.62 -2.94 -3.20
N ILE A 66 1.23 -2.70 -4.34
CA ILE A 66 1.27 -3.67 -5.44
C ILE A 66 1.98 -4.95 -5.00
N TYR A 67 3.12 -4.83 -4.33
CA TYR A 67 3.86 -5.98 -3.82
C TYR A 67 3.03 -6.79 -2.83
N VAL A 68 2.36 -6.12 -1.89
CA VAL A 68 1.52 -6.79 -0.90
C VAL A 68 0.40 -7.58 -1.58
N VAL A 69 -0.31 -6.96 -2.52
CA VAL A 69 -1.39 -7.64 -3.24
C VAL A 69 -0.86 -8.84 -4.02
N LYS A 70 0.28 -8.69 -4.67
CA LYS A 70 0.91 -9.80 -5.40
C LYS A 70 1.17 -10.98 -4.48
N LYS A 71 1.72 -10.73 -3.30
CA LYS A 71 1.99 -11.79 -2.32
C LYS A 71 0.71 -12.45 -1.82
N ILE A 72 -0.33 -11.67 -1.59
CA ILE A 72 -1.62 -12.20 -1.16
C ILE A 72 -2.23 -13.10 -2.26
N VAL A 73 -2.19 -12.65 -3.50
CA VAL A 73 -2.68 -13.46 -4.63
C VAL A 73 -1.90 -14.77 -4.74
N GLU A 74 -0.60 -14.74 -4.47
CA GLU A 74 0.25 -15.92 -4.50
C GLU A 74 0.00 -16.89 -3.34
N GLY A 75 -0.73 -16.47 -2.32
CA GLY A 75 -1.09 -17.33 -1.21
C GLY A 75 -0.55 -16.92 0.15
N THR A 76 0.16 -15.81 0.25
CA THR A 76 0.70 -15.32 1.51
C THR A 76 -0.32 -14.39 2.16
N SER A 77 -0.76 -14.70 3.38
CA SER A 77 -1.69 -13.80 4.08
C SER A 77 -0.96 -12.54 4.54
N LEU A 78 -1.74 -11.46 4.71
CA LEU A 78 -1.19 -10.18 5.18
C LEU A 78 -0.42 -10.34 6.49
N ASP A 79 -0.93 -11.18 7.39
CA ASP A 79 -0.30 -11.40 8.70
C ASP A 79 1.07 -12.06 8.61
N ASN A 80 1.36 -12.72 7.50
CA ASN A 80 2.66 -13.38 7.28
C ASN A 80 3.67 -12.48 6.57
N LEU A 81 3.27 -11.29 6.17
CA LEU A 81 4.17 -10.30 5.62
C LEU A 81 4.77 -9.46 6.75
N LYS A 82 6.00 -9.03 6.56
CA LYS A 82 6.69 -8.19 7.54
C LYS A 82 6.77 -6.76 7.05
N PHE A 83 6.57 -5.82 7.95
CA PHE A 83 6.53 -4.40 7.63
C PHE A 83 7.39 -3.58 8.57
N GLN A 84 7.79 -2.43 8.07
CA GLN A 84 8.41 -1.38 8.86
C GLN A 84 7.60 -0.11 8.64
N ASP A 85 7.15 0.54 9.72
CA ASP A 85 6.16 1.61 9.62
C ASP A 85 6.75 3.00 9.39
N SER A 86 8.05 3.11 9.31
CA SER A 86 8.71 4.35 8.92
C SER A 86 10.14 4.05 8.50
N ILE A 87 10.71 4.94 7.72
CA ILE A 87 12.12 4.86 7.34
C ILE A 87 12.77 6.20 7.64
N GLU A 88 13.90 6.16 8.34
CA GLU A 88 14.72 7.35 8.51
C GLU A 88 15.86 7.30 7.50
N ILE A 89 15.97 8.35 6.69
CA ILE A 89 17.04 8.49 5.73
C ILE A 89 17.98 9.58 6.21
N LYS A 90 19.21 9.19 6.53
CA LYS A 90 20.23 10.11 6.97
C LYS A 90 20.77 10.89 5.78
N ILE A 91 20.56 12.20 5.76
CA ILE A 91 20.99 13.09 4.67
C ILE A 91 22.45 13.46 4.86
N ASN A 92 22.81 13.81 6.10
CA ASN A 92 24.18 14.14 6.48
C ASN A 92 24.34 13.88 7.98
N ASP A 93 25.46 14.31 8.58
CA ASP A 93 25.74 14.03 9.99
C ASP A 93 24.75 14.70 10.97
N ILE A 94 24.04 15.71 10.50
CA ILE A 94 23.16 16.52 11.35
C ILE A 94 21.69 16.31 11.00
N GLU A 95 21.38 16.07 9.74
CA GLU A 95 20.01 16.02 9.25
C GLU A 95 19.59 14.63 8.80
N SER A 96 18.34 14.28 9.08
CA SER A 96 17.71 13.08 8.55
C SER A 96 16.28 13.40 8.15
N THR A 97 15.73 12.58 7.28
CA THR A 97 14.34 12.67 6.84
C THR A 97 13.62 11.39 7.24
N ILE A 98 12.43 11.54 7.83
CA ILE A 98 11.59 10.39 8.19
C ILE A 98 10.49 10.26 7.16
N LEU A 99 10.38 9.07 6.58
CA LEU A 99 9.27 8.73 5.67
C LEU A 99 8.26 7.92 6.48
N PRO A 100 7.11 8.51 6.82
CA PRO A 100 6.17 7.92 7.77
C PRO A 100 5.15 7.00 7.11
N TYR A 101 5.59 6.18 6.19
CA TYR A 101 4.74 5.22 5.52
C TYR A 101 5.15 3.80 5.87
N ARG A 102 4.20 2.87 5.70
CA ARG A 102 4.51 1.46 5.91
C ARG A 102 5.26 0.90 4.71
N TYR A 103 6.36 0.22 4.97
CA TYR A 103 7.17 -0.43 3.95
C TYR A 103 7.22 -1.92 4.20
N THR A 104 7.08 -2.69 3.12
CA THR A 104 7.20 -4.15 3.18
C THR A 104 8.67 -4.51 3.34
N LEU A 105 8.98 -5.43 4.26
CA LEU A 105 10.34 -5.93 4.44
C LEU A 105 10.57 -7.14 3.55
N ILE A 106 11.60 -7.08 2.72
CA ILE A 106 12.02 -8.17 1.86
C ILE A 106 13.42 -8.55 2.31
N ASN A 107 13.58 -9.76 2.85
CA ASN A 107 14.85 -10.21 3.43
C ASN A 107 15.39 -9.20 4.46
N GLY A 108 14.49 -8.66 5.28
CA GLY A 108 14.83 -7.73 6.33
C GLY A 108 15.09 -6.30 5.89
N LYS A 109 14.89 -6.00 4.60
CA LYS A 109 15.12 -4.66 4.06
C LYS A 109 13.83 -4.06 3.53
N PRO A 110 13.57 -2.77 3.80
CA PRO A 110 12.36 -2.14 3.30
C PRO A 110 12.37 -1.98 1.78
N LEU A 111 11.21 -2.19 1.18
CA LEU A 111 11.00 -1.98 -0.25
C LEU A 111 10.87 -0.49 -0.52
N ILE A 112 11.95 0.13 -0.95
CA ILE A 112 11.96 1.56 -1.26
C ILE A 112 12.83 1.80 -2.50
N SER A 113 12.43 2.78 -3.31
CA SER A 113 13.17 3.15 -4.50
C SER A 113 14.55 3.71 -4.17
N LYS A 114 15.58 3.17 -4.79
CA LYS A 114 16.94 3.68 -4.63
C LYS A 114 17.07 5.09 -5.19
N GLU A 115 16.30 5.42 -6.21
CA GLU A 115 16.28 6.75 -6.79
C GLU A 115 15.70 7.78 -5.83
N LEU A 116 14.65 7.41 -5.11
CA LEU A 116 14.08 8.28 -4.09
C LEU A 116 15.09 8.57 -2.99
N ILE A 117 15.82 7.54 -2.54
CA ILE A 117 16.87 7.71 -1.52
C ILE A 117 17.95 8.67 -2.01
N ARG A 118 18.39 8.50 -3.25
CA ARG A 118 19.38 9.39 -3.85
C ARG A 118 18.90 10.83 -3.93
N PHE A 119 17.66 11.00 -4.36
CA PHE A 119 17.04 12.31 -4.46
C PHE A 119 17.01 13.02 -3.10
N LEU A 120 16.58 12.32 -2.07
CA LEU A 120 16.50 12.88 -0.72
C LEU A 120 17.87 13.24 -0.16
N LYS A 121 18.90 12.45 -0.47
CA LYS A 121 20.26 12.75 0.01
C LYS A 121 20.89 13.94 -0.69
N LYS A 122 20.48 14.22 -1.92
CA LYS A 122 20.96 15.39 -2.66
C LYS A 122 20.32 16.68 -2.23
N GLY A 123 19.12 16.58 -1.72
CA GLY A 123 18.33 17.74 -1.33
C GLY A 123 18.59 18.17 0.06
#